data_2e3c47cd7e5f273de7f689d928edc2cb
#
_entry.id   2e3c47cd7e5f273de7f689d928edc2cb
#
_cell.length_a   1.000
_cell.length_b   1.000
_cell.length_c   1.000
_cell.angle_alpha   90.00
_cell.angle_beta   90.00
_cell.angle_gamma   90.00
#
_symmetry.space_group_name_H-M   'P 1'
#
loop_
_entity.id
_entity.type
_entity.pdbx_description
1 polymer ?
#
loop_
_entity_poly.entity_id
_entity_poly.type
_entity_poly.pdbx_seq_one_letter_code
_entity_poly.pdbx_strand_id
1 'polypeptide(L)'
;TRQRSNLIRMAEKEVQYMQKAMEQMNIKLSTVISDITGLSGRKIITAILDGQRDTYALASLAESNCKASQEEIALSLEGTWDEDLLFMLKQSLDAYDFFLSQVSDCDTEIEKLLSLYGARIDSANAELVRCKRKKSRSKNAPKMDIENFAYQLWGVNVFEIPGLKDTAVMHLIGELGHDFIDKFESAEKFSSWCNLAPNNKISGGKILSSKIMKRKNPVGQIFRTAAAPLARDKGEMGNYYRRMKAKSGALQANVATAHKMAKIFYTMVKNKVAYDASKVGLNERELTERKIAKLERALTRLKNAS
;
A
#
# COMPACT_ATOMS: atom_id res chain seq x y z
N THR A 1 -6.99 7.09 12.21
CA THR A 1 -6.52 6.28 11.07
C THR A 1 -6.88 4.78 11.22
N ARG A 2 -6.65 4.13 12.40
CA ARG A 2 -6.96 2.70 12.61
C ARG A 2 -8.45 2.38 12.45
N GLN A 3 -9.34 3.20 13.01
CA GLN A 3 -10.80 3.04 12.87
C GLN A 3 -11.20 3.08 11.39
N ARG A 4 -10.70 4.06 10.63
CA ARG A 4 -10.91 4.14 9.17
C ARG A 4 -10.56 2.84 8.45
N SER A 5 -9.40 2.25 8.77
CA SER A 5 -8.97 0.98 8.17
C SER A 5 -9.86 -0.20 8.57
N ASN A 6 -10.40 -0.20 9.79
CA ASN A 6 -11.36 -1.22 10.22
C ASN A 6 -12.66 -1.11 9.42
N LEU A 7 -13.19 0.11 9.25
CA LEU A 7 -14.42 0.35 8.48
C LEU A 7 -14.25 -0.07 7.01
N ILE A 8 -13.11 0.24 6.39
CA ILE A 8 -12.81 -0.24 5.02
C ILE A 8 -12.82 -1.77 4.96
N ARG A 9 -12.20 -2.47 5.93
CA ARG A 9 -12.23 -3.95 5.95
C ARG A 9 -13.63 -4.51 6.15
N MET A 10 -14.48 -3.82 6.94
CA MET A 10 -15.89 -4.20 7.09
C MET A 10 -16.63 -4.01 5.76
N ALA A 11 -16.45 -2.88 5.08
CA ALA A 11 -17.02 -2.66 3.76
C ALA A 11 -16.55 -3.71 2.73
N GLU A 12 -15.26 -4.06 2.71
CA GLU A 12 -14.71 -5.11 1.83
C GLU A 12 -15.31 -6.50 2.12
N LYS A 13 -15.67 -6.77 3.38
CA LYS A 13 -16.35 -8.00 3.76
C LYS A 13 -17.79 -8.05 3.22
N GLU A 14 -18.51 -6.93 3.23
CA GLU A 14 -19.84 -6.84 2.64
C GLU A 14 -19.81 -7.08 1.12
N VAL A 15 -18.75 -6.63 0.44
CA VAL A 15 -18.55 -6.96 -1.00
C VAL A 15 -18.46 -8.48 -1.20
N GLN A 16 -17.76 -9.20 -0.33
CA GLN A 16 -17.68 -10.67 -0.40
C GLN A 16 -19.05 -11.33 -0.14
N TYR A 17 -19.85 -10.78 0.76
CA TYR A 17 -21.20 -11.28 1.01
C TYR A 17 -22.12 -11.03 -0.18
N MET A 18 -22.06 -9.84 -0.81
CA MET A 18 -22.80 -9.55 -2.05
C MET A 18 -22.41 -10.54 -3.17
N GLN A 19 -21.11 -10.79 -3.36
CA GLN A 19 -20.64 -11.76 -4.34
C GLN A 19 -21.17 -13.16 -4.05
N LYS A 20 -21.10 -13.60 -2.79
CA LYS A 20 -21.60 -14.90 -2.38
C LYS A 20 -23.11 -15.06 -2.61
N ALA A 21 -23.92 -14.06 -2.27
CA ALA A 21 -25.36 -14.08 -2.52
C ALA A 21 -25.66 -14.22 -4.02
N MET A 22 -24.98 -13.44 -4.86
CA MET A 22 -25.13 -13.54 -6.31
C MET A 22 -24.68 -14.91 -6.85
N GLU A 23 -23.54 -15.44 -6.40
CA GLU A 23 -23.07 -16.77 -6.80
C GLU A 23 -24.04 -17.89 -6.42
N GLN A 24 -24.67 -17.81 -5.26
CA GLN A 24 -25.71 -18.76 -4.85
C GLN A 24 -26.97 -18.70 -5.72
N MET A 25 -27.28 -17.54 -6.27
CA MET A 25 -28.32 -17.38 -7.30
C MET A 25 -27.85 -17.73 -8.72
N ASN A 26 -26.65 -18.29 -8.88
CA ASN A 26 -25.96 -18.53 -10.17
C ASN A 26 -25.66 -17.25 -10.98
N ILE A 27 -25.73 -16.07 -10.38
CA ILE A 27 -25.37 -14.79 -11.00
C ILE A 27 -23.87 -14.59 -10.91
N LYS A 28 -23.18 -14.61 -12.06
CA LYS A 28 -21.70 -14.57 -12.14
C LYS A 28 -21.15 -13.18 -12.50
N LEU A 29 -21.83 -12.12 -12.11
CA LEU A 29 -21.47 -10.74 -12.44
C LEU A 29 -20.00 -10.40 -12.09
N SER A 30 -19.49 -10.92 -10.97
CA SER A 30 -18.11 -10.71 -10.52
C SER A 30 -17.03 -11.31 -11.46
N THR A 31 -17.40 -12.19 -12.38
CA THR A 31 -16.46 -12.77 -13.35
C THR A 31 -16.26 -11.88 -14.59
N VAL A 32 -17.23 -11.05 -14.92
CA VAL A 32 -17.24 -10.18 -16.11
C VAL A 32 -17.00 -8.71 -15.77
N ILE A 33 -17.40 -8.28 -14.57
CA ILE A 33 -17.17 -6.92 -14.06
C ILE A 33 -16.10 -6.95 -12.97
N SER A 34 -15.03 -6.17 -13.14
CA SER A 34 -13.89 -6.17 -12.23
C SER A 34 -14.19 -5.62 -10.81
N ASP A 35 -15.20 -4.78 -10.67
CA ASP A 35 -15.64 -4.20 -9.39
C ASP A 35 -17.17 -4.06 -9.37
N ILE A 36 -17.83 -4.98 -8.65
CA ILE A 36 -19.29 -4.99 -8.52
C ILE A 36 -19.82 -3.77 -7.73
N THR A 37 -18.98 -3.08 -6.96
CA THR A 37 -19.32 -1.85 -6.25
C THR A 37 -18.91 -0.60 -7.02
N GLY A 38 -18.34 -0.77 -8.22
CA GLY A 38 -18.10 0.30 -9.18
C GLY A 38 -19.38 0.76 -9.86
N LEU A 39 -19.28 1.78 -10.72
CA LEU A 39 -20.46 2.43 -11.32
C LEU A 39 -21.40 1.44 -12.03
N SER A 40 -20.86 0.61 -12.92
CA SER A 40 -21.64 -0.39 -13.66
C SER A 40 -22.23 -1.46 -12.73
N GLY A 41 -21.43 -2.05 -11.86
CA GLY A 41 -21.88 -3.08 -10.94
C GLY A 41 -22.99 -2.58 -10.00
N ARG A 42 -22.85 -1.37 -9.48
CA ARG A 42 -23.88 -0.76 -8.63
C ARG A 42 -25.20 -0.55 -9.36
N LYS A 43 -25.17 0.02 -10.56
CA LYS A 43 -26.38 0.22 -11.36
C LYS A 43 -27.12 -1.11 -11.57
N ILE A 44 -26.39 -2.15 -11.94
CA ILE A 44 -26.94 -3.49 -12.18
C ILE A 44 -27.54 -4.07 -10.88
N ILE A 45 -26.77 -4.07 -9.78
CA ILE A 45 -27.23 -4.62 -8.49
C ILE A 45 -28.46 -3.87 -7.98
N THR A 46 -28.47 -2.54 -8.06
CA THR A 46 -29.63 -1.73 -7.67
C THR A 46 -30.87 -2.08 -8.52
N ALA A 47 -30.73 -2.18 -9.85
CA ALA A 47 -31.83 -2.57 -10.72
C ALA A 47 -32.34 -4.00 -10.42
N ILE A 48 -31.45 -4.94 -10.07
CA ILE A 48 -31.85 -6.28 -9.60
C ILE A 48 -32.71 -6.18 -8.33
N LEU A 49 -32.30 -5.38 -7.37
CA LEU A 49 -33.01 -5.19 -6.12
C LEU A 49 -34.35 -4.44 -6.32
N ASP A 50 -34.43 -3.59 -7.34
CA ASP A 50 -35.66 -2.91 -7.77
C ASP A 50 -36.63 -3.81 -8.58
N GLY A 51 -36.27 -5.09 -8.75
CA GLY A 51 -37.14 -6.08 -9.40
C GLY A 51 -36.88 -6.31 -10.89
N GLN A 52 -35.87 -5.67 -11.50
CA GLN A 52 -35.52 -5.97 -12.92
C GLN A 52 -34.93 -7.38 -13.03
N ARG A 53 -35.44 -8.15 -14.01
CA ARG A 53 -35.05 -9.56 -14.27
C ARG A 53 -34.59 -9.81 -15.70
N ASP A 54 -34.87 -8.87 -16.63
CA ASP A 54 -34.38 -8.96 -18.00
C ASP A 54 -32.88 -8.75 -18.03
N THR A 55 -32.15 -9.78 -18.38
CA THR A 55 -30.67 -9.81 -18.37
C THR A 55 -30.05 -8.83 -19.37
N TYR A 56 -30.71 -8.60 -20.53
CA TYR A 56 -30.25 -7.62 -21.52
C TYR A 56 -30.49 -6.17 -21.05
N ALA A 57 -31.65 -5.91 -20.43
CA ALA A 57 -31.93 -4.61 -19.82
C ALA A 57 -30.93 -4.31 -18.69
N LEU A 58 -30.61 -5.29 -17.84
CA LEU A 58 -29.60 -5.17 -16.80
C LEU A 58 -28.21 -4.94 -17.40
N ALA A 59 -27.82 -5.68 -18.43
CA ALA A 59 -26.52 -5.54 -19.08
C ALA A 59 -26.34 -4.17 -19.75
N SER A 60 -27.41 -3.56 -20.25
CA SER A 60 -27.39 -2.20 -20.85
C SER A 60 -27.03 -1.09 -19.86
N LEU A 61 -27.12 -1.34 -18.54
CA LEU A 61 -26.73 -0.40 -17.50
C LEU A 61 -25.22 -0.30 -17.29
N ALA A 62 -24.46 -1.20 -17.93
CA ALA A 62 -23.01 -1.17 -17.85
C ALA A 62 -22.43 0.01 -18.65
N GLU A 63 -21.42 0.68 -18.07
CA GLU A 63 -20.73 1.77 -18.74
C GLU A 63 -19.90 1.28 -19.94
N SER A 64 -19.74 2.13 -20.95
CA SER A 64 -19.01 1.83 -22.20
C SER A 64 -17.54 1.44 -22.00
N ASN A 65 -16.96 1.74 -20.83
CA ASN A 65 -15.59 1.38 -20.49
C ASN A 65 -15.45 -0.03 -19.87
N CYS A 66 -16.56 -0.79 -19.76
CA CYS A 66 -16.50 -2.21 -19.40
C CYS A 66 -15.78 -2.99 -20.49
N LYS A 67 -14.95 -3.95 -20.07
CA LYS A 67 -14.20 -4.80 -21.02
C LYS A 67 -15.06 -5.90 -21.61
N ALA A 68 -16.02 -6.40 -20.83
CA ALA A 68 -16.97 -7.41 -21.25
C ALA A 68 -18.03 -6.80 -22.18
N SER A 69 -18.46 -7.55 -23.16
CA SER A 69 -19.57 -7.18 -24.05
C SER A 69 -20.90 -7.21 -23.31
N GLN A 70 -21.92 -6.57 -23.89
CA GLN A 70 -23.26 -6.60 -23.33
C GLN A 70 -23.83 -8.03 -23.26
N GLU A 71 -23.52 -8.85 -24.25
CA GLU A 71 -23.92 -10.27 -24.33
C GLU A 71 -23.25 -11.07 -23.20
N GLU A 72 -21.95 -10.88 -22.98
CA GLU A 72 -21.22 -11.56 -21.89
C GLU A 72 -21.78 -11.17 -20.52
N ILE A 73 -22.12 -9.88 -20.32
CA ILE A 73 -22.75 -9.42 -19.09
C ILE A 73 -24.14 -10.04 -18.94
N ALA A 74 -24.97 -10.05 -20.00
CA ALA A 74 -26.31 -10.63 -19.97
C ALA A 74 -26.27 -12.12 -19.60
N LEU A 75 -25.39 -12.90 -20.21
CA LEU A 75 -25.17 -14.32 -19.89
C LEU A 75 -24.72 -14.53 -18.44
N SER A 76 -23.92 -13.63 -17.89
CA SER A 76 -23.46 -13.70 -16.49
C SER A 76 -24.58 -13.45 -15.47
N LEU A 77 -25.68 -12.88 -15.91
CA LEU A 77 -26.85 -12.54 -15.10
C LEU A 77 -27.97 -13.60 -15.18
N GLU A 78 -27.77 -14.67 -15.97
CA GLU A 78 -28.69 -15.80 -16.01
C GLU A 78 -28.58 -16.62 -14.73
N GLY A 79 -29.63 -16.58 -13.92
CA GLY A 79 -29.67 -17.26 -12.63
C GLY A 79 -31.06 -17.38 -12.04
N THR A 80 -31.12 -17.85 -10.80
CA THR A 80 -32.32 -17.86 -9.98
C THR A 80 -32.45 -16.53 -9.24
N TRP A 81 -33.67 -16.21 -8.81
CA TRP A 81 -33.96 -14.94 -8.15
C TRP A 81 -34.60 -15.24 -6.77
N ASP A 82 -33.84 -15.94 -5.91
CA ASP A 82 -34.31 -16.36 -4.60
C ASP A 82 -34.46 -15.19 -3.65
N GLU A 83 -35.66 -15.00 -3.12
CA GLU A 83 -36.03 -13.82 -2.30
C GLU A 83 -35.17 -13.65 -1.05
N ASP A 84 -34.77 -14.74 -0.39
CA ASP A 84 -33.88 -14.71 0.78
C ASP A 84 -32.46 -14.26 0.39
N LEU A 85 -31.95 -14.68 -0.76
CA LEU A 85 -30.65 -14.27 -1.27
C LEU A 85 -30.65 -12.83 -1.79
N LEU A 86 -31.75 -12.38 -2.40
CA LEU A 86 -31.97 -10.97 -2.76
C LEU A 86 -32.00 -10.10 -1.52
N PHE A 87 -32.67 -10.55 -0.45
CA PHE A 87 -32.70 -9.85 0.84
C PHE A 87 -31.29 -9.74 1.43
N MET A 88 -30.48 -10.81 1.42
CA MET A 88 -29.08 -10.79 1.86
C MET A 88 -28.23 -9.85 1.01
N LEU A 89 -28.43 -9.83 -0.30
CA LEU A 89 -27.72 -8.93 -1.21
C LEU A 89 -28.02 -7.47 -0.89
N LYS A 90 -29.29 -7.14 -0.63
CA LYS A 90 -29.73 -5.81 -0.23
C LYS A 90 -29.09 -5.39 1.09
N GLN A 91 -29.17 -6.25 2.13
CA GLN A 91 -28.57 -5.93 3.43
C GLN A 91 -27.07 -5.69 3.33
N SER A 92 -26.35 -6.51 2.54
CA SER A 92 -24.92 -6.32 2.35
C SER A 92 -24.59 -5.04 1.59
N LEU A 93 -25.42 -4.62 0.63
CA LEU A 93 -25.25 -3.36 -0.08
C LEU A 93 -25.48 -2.17 0.87
N ASP A 94 -26.55 -2.20 1.67
CA ASP A 94 -26.87 -1.16 2.65
C ASP A 94 -25.76 -1.02 3.70
N ALA A 95 -25.25 -2.14 4.22
CA ALA A 95 -24.13 -2.17 5.15
C ALA A 95 -22.84 -1.65 4.54
N TYR A 96 -22.54 -2.01 3.28
CA TYR A 96 -21.41 -1.47 2.54
C TYR A 96 -21.45 0.07 2.46
N ASP A 97 -22.61 0.63 2.10
CA ASP A 97 -22.81 2.08 2.00
C ASP A 97 -22.70 2.77 3.36
N PHE A 98 -23.24 2.15 4.39
CA PHE A 98 -23.10 2.64 5.77
C PHE A 98 -21.63 2.71 6.17
N PHE A 99 -20.83 1.64 5.94
CA PHE A 99 -19.41 1.67 6.29
C PHE A 99 -18.63 2.72 5.49
N LEU A 100 -18.96 2.94 4.22
CA LEU A 100 -18.32 3.99 3.42
C LEU A 100 -18.68 5.41 3.91
N SER A 101 -19.92 5.65 4.38
CA SER A 101 -20.26 6.92 5.01
C SER A 101 -19.43 7.15 6.28
N GLN A 102 -19.28 6.13 7.12
CA GLN A 102 -18.44 6.18 8.33
C GLN A 102 -16.94 6.40 8.00
N VAL A 103 -16.44 5.88 6.87
CA VAL A 103 -15.11 6.20 6.38
C VAL A 103 -14.97 7.67 6.02
N SER A 104 -16.00 8.26 5.40
CA SER A 104 -16.03 9.70 5.08
C SER A 104 -16.03 10.56 6.34
N ASP A 105 -16.78 10.18 7.37
CA ASP A 105 -16.78 10.86 8.67
C ASP A 105 -15.40 10.80 9.34
N CYS A 106 -14.74 9.63 9.27
CA CYS A 106 -13.35 9.48 9.73
C CYS A 106 -12.39 10.39 8.95
N ASP A 107 -12.57 10.53 7.63
CA ASP A 107 -11.71 11.40 6.81
C ASP A 107 -11.89 12.87 7.22
N THR A 108 -13.12 13.32 7.44
CA THR A 108 -13.43 14.68 7.91
C THR A 108 -12.76 14.96 9.27
N GLU A 109 -12.88 14.04 10.22
CA GLU A 109 -12.30 14.24 11.56
C GLU A 109 -10.76 14.17 11.54
N ILE A 110 -10.16 13.30 10.69
CA ILE A 110 -8.72 13.24 10.50
C ILE A 110 -8.22 14.56 9.92
N GLU A 111 -8.88 15.11 8.89
CA GLU A 111 -8.51 16.38 8.26
C GLU A 111 -8.57 17.53 9.25
N LYS A 112 -9.63 17.61 10.04
CA LYS A 112 -9.80 18.60 11.12
C LYS A 112 -8.65 18.53 12.14
N LEU A 113 -8.32 17.33 12.62
CA LEU A 113 -7.22 17.12 13.57
C LEU A 113 -5.87 17.52 12.95
N LEU A 114 -5.60 17.13 11.69
CA LEU A 114 -4.36 17.49 11.01
C LEU A 114 -4.22 19.00 10.80
N SER A 115 -5.31 19.69 10.46
CA SER A 115 -5.35 21.15 10.35
C SER A 115 -5.03 21.85 11.69
N LEU A 116 -5.58 21.34 12.79
CA LEU A 116 -5.27 21.86 14.13
C LEU A 116 -3.80 21.66 14.52
N TYR A 117 -3.20 20.52 14.13
CA TYR A 117 -1.77 20.26 14.34
C TYR A 117 -0.90 21.16 13.46
N GLY A 118 -1.22 21.31 12.18
CA GLY A 118 -0.51 22.18 11.26
C GLY A 118 -0.46 23.65 11.72
N ALA A 119 -1.54 24.16 12.30
CA ALA A 119 -1.61 25.50 12.85
C ALA A 119 -0.75 25.72 14.11
N ARG A 120 -0.39 24.65 14.83
CA ARG A 120 0.44 24.71 16.03
C ARG A 120 1.94 24.58 15.75
N ILE A 121 2.30 24.04 14.60
CA ILE A 121 3.68 23.90 14.17
C ILE A 121 4.01 25.15 13.38
N ASP A 122 4.89 25.95 13.93
CA ASP A 122 5.47 27.10 13.23
C ASP A 122 6.32 26.54 12.06
N SER A 123 5.62 26.21 10.96
CA SER A 123 6.26 25.71 9.77
C SER A 123 7.02 26.88 9.19
N ALA A 124 8.32 26.89 9.43
CA ALA A 124 9.23 27.78 8.73
C ALA A 124 8.84 27.84 7.25
N ASN A 125 8.70 29.04 6.70
CA ASN A 125 8.18 29.47 5.41
C ASN A 125 8.75 28.77 4.15
N ALA A 126 9.06 27.48 4.19
CA ALA A 126 9.50 26.72 3.04
C ALA A 126 8.28 26.24 2.24
N GLU A 127 8.16 26.74 1.03
CA GLU A 127 7.11 26.33 0.10
C GLU A 127 7.21 24.83 -0.21
N LEU A 128 6.10 24.09 -0.07
CA LEU A 128 6.03 22.68 -0.41
C LEU A 128 6.28 22.48 -1.91
N VAL A 129 7.41 21.90 -2.27
CA VAL A 129 7.65 21.39 -3.62
C VAL A 129 6.95 20.03 -3.74
N ARG A 130 5.85 19.98 -4.50
CA ARG A 130 5.06 18.78 -4.68
C ARG A 130 5.76 17.74 -5.55
N CYS A 131 5.66 16.49 -5.17
CA CYS A 131 6.17 15.40 -5.99
C CYS A 131 5.36 15.23 -7.29
N LYS A 132 6.06 15.09 -8.41
CA LYS A 132 5.45 14.66 -9.68
C LYS A 132 5.04 13.18 -9.60
N ARG A 133 3.88 12.91 -9.02
CA ARG A 133 3.36 11.54 -8.84
C ARG A 133 1.93 11.41 -9.36
N LYS A 134 1.59 10.21 -9.82
CA LYS A 134 0.20 9.90 -10.13
C LYS A 134 -0.57 9.78 -8.81
N LYS A 135 -1.65 10.55 -8.65
CA LYS A 135 -2.56 10.39 -7.51
C LYS A 135 -3.12 8.97 -7.48
N SER A 136 -3.36 8.45 -6.28
CA SER A 136 -4.00 7.16 -6.12
C SER A 136 -5.40 7.18 -6.74
N ARG A 137 -5.71 6.18 -7.58
CA ARG A 137 -7.06 5.99 -8.12
C ARG A 137 -7.90 5.03 -7.26
N SER A 138 -7.36 4.58 -6.13
CA SER A 138 -8.09 3.70 -5.22
C SER A 138 -9.30 4.44 -4.63
N LYS A 139 -10.47 3.82 -4.68
CA LYS A 139 -11.70 4.34 -4.03
C LYS A 139 -11.54 4.52 -2.51
N ASN A 140 -10.63 3.75 -1.91
CA ASN A 140 -10.32 3.80 -0.48
C ASN A 140 -9.20 4.79 -0.12
N ALA A 141 -8.65 5.55 -1.10
CA ALA A 141 -7.65 6.57 -0.82
C ALA A 141 -8.26 7.73 -0.03
N PRO A 142 -7.53 8.33 0.94
CA PRO A 142 -8.00 9.52 1.64
C PRO A 142 -8.20 10.67 0.64
N LYS A 143 -9.26 11.45 0.84
CA LYS A 143 -9.61 12.56 -0.06
C LYS A 143 -8.89 13.87 0.28
N MET A 144 -8.31 13.96 1.48
CA MET A 144 -7.58 15.13 1.98
C MET A 144 -6.15 15.24 1.41
N ASP A 145 -5.53 16.41 1.53
CA ASP A 145 -4.16 16.68 1.07
C ASP A 145 -3.10 16.18 2.06
N ILE A 146 -2.89 14.86 2.08
CA ILE A 146 -1.92 14.22 2.98
C ILE A 146 -0.49 14.69 2.72
N GLU A 147 -0.13 15.07 1.47
CA GLU A 147 1.21 15.54 1.15
C GLU A 147 1.53 16.86 1.88
N ASN A 148 0.57 17.79 1.86
CA ASN A 148 0.71 19.05 2.57
C ASN A 148 0.77 18.84 4.09
N PHE A 149 -0.12 18.04 4.65
CA PHE A 149 -0.12 17.77 6.09
C PHE A 149 1.17 17.07 6.56
N ALA A 150 1.67 16.11 5.80
CA ALA A 150 2.93 15.43 6.11
C ALA A 150 4.12 16.41 6.08
N TYR A 151 4.14 17.32 5.09
CA TYR A 151 5.17 18.34 4.98
C TYR A 151 5.12 19.34 6.16
N GLN A 152 3.93 19.81 6.53
CA GLN A 152 3.76 20.67 7.70
C GLN A 152 4.25 20.00 8.99
N LEU A 153 3.95 18.71 9.17
CA LEU A 153 4.35 17.96 10.36
C LEU A 153 5.85 17.66 10.41
N TRP A 154 6.45 17.31 9.29
CA TRP A 154 7.81 16.75 9.27
C TRP A 154 8.85 17.63 8.57
N GLY A 155 8.43 18.72 7.92
CA GLY A 155 9.31 19.69 7.25
C GLY A 155 10.05 19.14 6.04
N VAL A 156 9.66 17.97 5.52
CA VAL A 156 10.22 17.34 4.31
C VAL A 156 9.13 16.60 3.54
N ASN A 157 9.29 16.49 2.22
CA ASN A 157 8.35 15.77 1.39
C ASN A 157 8.67 14.27 1.36
N VAL A 158 8.05 13.50 2.26
CA VAL A 158 8.27 12.05 2.37
C VAL A 158 7.70 11.25 1.20
N PHE A 159 6.89 11.86 0.34
CA PHE A 159 6.39 11.24 -0.89
C PHE A 159 7.45 11.09 -1.97
N GLU A 160 8.60 11.72 -1.82
CA GLU A 160 9.78 11.47 -2.66
C GLU A 160 10.31 10.04 -2.48
N ILE A 161 10.04 9.39 -1.34
CA ILE A 161 10.43 8.00 -1.11
C ILE A 161 9.56 7.09 -1.96
N PRO A 162 10.14 6.33 -2.94
CA PRO A 162 9.37 5.44 -3.79
C PRO A 162 8.58 4.42 -2.96
N GLY A 163 7.30 4.24 -3.30
CA GLY A 163 6.39 3.32 -2.64
C GLY A 163 5.53 3.94 -1.54
N LEU A 164 5.89 5.08 -0.96
CA LEU A 164 5.02 5.81 -0.05
C LEU A 164 3.91 6.53 -0.82
N LYS A 165 2.65 6.27 -0.45
CA LYS A 165 1.44 6.85 -1.03
C LYS A 165 0.54 7.40 0.07
N ASP A 166 -0.50 8.13 -0.32
CA ASP A 166 -1.41 8.85 0.58
C ASP A 166 -1.85 8.01 1.79
N THR A 167 -2.38 6.81 1.58
CA THR A 167 -2.82 5.92 2.67
C THR A 167 -1.67 5.52 3.60
N ALA A 168 -0.49 5.19 3.04
CA ALA A 168 0.67 4.80 3.84
C ALA A 168 1.16 5.97 4.71
N VAL A 169 1.27 7.16 4.11
CA VAL A 169 1.72 8.37 4.83
C VAL A 169 0.72 8.80 5.89
N MET A 170 -0.60 8.77 5.58
CA MET A 170 -1.65 9.02 6.56
C MET A 170 -1.54 8.08 7.78
N HIS A 171 -1.27 6.80 7.55
CA HIS A 171 -1.06 5.86 8.65
C HIS A 171 0.24 6.12 9.41
N LEU A 172 1.33 6.49 8.72
CA LEU A 172 2.57 6.89 9.39
C LEU A 172 2.34 8.11 10.30
N ILE A 173 1.59 9.12 9.85
CA ILE A 173 1.22 10.28 10.67
C ILE A 173 0.47 9.81 11.92
N GLY A 174 -0.54 8.94 11.75
CA GLY A 174 -1.37 8.47 12.87
C GLY A 174 -0.64 7.56 13.87
N GLU A 175 0.42 6.87 13.46
CA GLU A 175 1.18 5.96 14.33
C GLU A 175 2.41 6.63 14.97
N LEU A 176 3.01 7.61 14.30
CA LEU A 176 4.25 8.24 14.73
C LEU A 176 4.02 9.59 15.41
N GLY A 177 3.06 10.38 14.91
CA GLY A 177 2.90 11.78 15.34
C GLY A 177 4.00 12.69 14.78
N HIS A 178 4.04 13.92 15.31
CA HIS A 178 5.02 14.94 14.89
C HIS A 178 6.36 14.79 15.62
N ASP A 179 6.35 14.29 16.85
CA ASP A 179 7.47 14.26 17.80
C ASP A 179 8.25 12.92 17.80
N PHE A 180 7.96 12.02 16.83
CA PHE A 180 8.57 10.69 16.84
C PHE A 180 10.11 10.71 16.74
N ILE A 181 10.67 11.74 16.11
CA ILE A 181 12.11 11.89 15.96
C ILE A 181 12.82 11.98 17.31
N ASP A 182 12.22 12.64 18.28
CA ASP A 182 12.79 12.82 19.62
C ASP A 182 12.77 11.52 20.45
N LYS A 183 11.94 10.55 20.04
CA LYS A 183 11.81 9.24 20.68
C LYS A 183 12.88 8.24 20.27
N PHE A 184 13.64 8.54 19.21
CA PHE A 184 14.66 7.65 18.67
C PHE A 184 15.98 8.36 18.45
N GLU A 185 17.05 7.84 19.00
CA GLU A 185 18.41 8.40 18.89
C GLU A 185 18.96 8.30 17.45
N SER A 186 18.60 7.20 16.72
CA SER A 186 19.13 6.90 15.39
C SER A 186 18.14 6.16 14.49
N ALA A 187 18.43 6.17 13.18
CA ALA A 187 17.68 5.41 12.18
C ALA A 187 17.70 3.90 12.45
N GLU A 188 18.79 3.40 13.07
CA GLU A 188 18.94 2.00 13.48
C GLU A 188 17.97 1.66 14.61
N LYS A 189 17.88 2.51 15.64
CA LYS A 189 16.92 2.34 16.75
C LYS A 189 15.49 2.40 16.26
N PHE A 190 15.16 3.37 15.41
CA PHE A 190 13.85 3.47 14.78
C PHE A 190 13.48 2.23 13.94
N SER A 191 14.38 1.80 13.04
CA SER A 191 14.12 0.63 12.18
C SER A 191 14.04 -0.68 12.97
N SER A 192 14.77 -0.78 14.08
CA SER A 192 14.68 -1.90 15.01
C SER A 192 13.35 -1.92 15.75
N TRP A 193 12.88 -0.76 16.22
CA TRP A 193 11.55 -0.60 16.84
C TRP A 193 10.43 -0.98 15.85
N CYS A 194 10.60 -0.65 14.55
CA CYS A 194 9.69 -1.07 13.48
C CYS A 194 9.67 -2.60 13.24
N ASN A 195 10.52 -3.39 13.91
CA ASN A 195 10.74 -4.82 13.64
C ASN A 195 11.15 -5.12 12.19
N LEU A 196 11.99 -4.26 11.62
CA LEU A 196 12.53 -4.40 10.27
C LEU A 196 14.00 -4.79 10.28
N ALA A 197 14.72 -4.54 11.38
CA ALA A 197 16.11 -4.92 11.55
C ALA A 197 16.24 -6.43 11.78
N PRO A 198 17.30 -7.07 11.25
CA PRO A 198 17.57 -8.48 11.51
C PRO A 198 17.96 -8.69 12.98
N ASN A 199 17.38 -9.70 13.62
CA ASN A 199 17.78 -10.16 14.95
C ASN A 199 18.80 -11.28 14.80
N ASN A 200 20.08 -10.92 14.68
CA ASN A 200 21.16 -11.86 14.43
C ASN A 200 21.44 -12.70 15.68
N LYS A 201 21.30 -14.01 15.56
CA LYS A 201 21.81 -14.97 16.54
C LYS A 201 23.19 -15.39 16.11
N ILE A 202 24.19 -15.12 16.93
CA ILE A 202 25.60 -15.40 16.63
C ILE A 202 26.12 -16.42 17.64
N SER A 203 26.84 -17.43 17.19
CA SER A 203 27.60 -18.38 18.02
C SER A 203 28.91 -18.70 17.35
N GLY A 204 30.01 -18.70 18.10
CA GLY A 204 31.37 -18.94 17.59
C GLY A 204 31.76 -18.03 16.42
N GLY A 205 31.33 -16.76 16.43
CA GLY A 205 31.57 -15.79 15.34
C GLY A 205 30.73 -16.02 14.08
N LYS A 206 29.90 -17.06 14.02
CA LYS A 206 29.04 -17.37 12.88
C LYS A 206 27.58 -16.93 13.14
N ILE A 207 26.94 -16.29 12.13
CA ILE A 207 25.53 -15.92 12.17
C ILE A 207 24.69 -17.18 11.94
N LEU A 208 24.02 -17.67 12.99
CA LEU A 208 23.11 -18.83 12.93
C LEU A 208 21.76 -18.48 12.34
N SER A 209 21.27 -17.25 12.58
CA SER A 209 19.98 -16.77 12.08
C SER A 209 19.96 -15.24 12.01
N SER A 210 19.37 -14.71 10.95
CA SER A 210 19.09 -13.26 10.75
C SER A 210 17.61 -12.98 10.64
N LYS A 211 16.75 -13.83 11.23
CA LYS A 211 15.30 -13.64 11.18
C LYS A 211 14.91 -12.39 11.97
N ILE A 212 13.95 -11.63 11.44
CA ILE A 212 13.32 -10.53 12.20
C ILE A 212 12.51 -11.08 13.38
N MET A 213 12.26 -10.24 14.39
CA MET A 213 11.41 -10.61 15.52
C MET A 213 9.96 -10.89 15.03
N LYS A 214 9.32 -11.91 15.61
CA LYS A 214 7.91 -12.29 15.29
C LYS A 214 6.85 -11.32 15.86
N ARG A 215 7.26 -10.16 16.33
CA ARG A 215 6.35 -9.15 16.91
C ARG A 215 5.73 -8.31 15.79
N LYS A 216 4.41 -8.09 15.84
CA LYS A 216 3.71 -7.18 14.94
C LYS A 216 3.99 -5.74 15.34
N ASN A 217 4.39 -4.92 14.36
CA ASN A 217 4.52 -3.47 14.50
C ASN A 217 3.79 -2.79 13.34
N PRO A 218 2.81 -1.91 13.60
CA PRO A 218 2.02 -1.26 12.54
C PRO A 218 2.88 -0.46 11.56
N VAL A 219 3.84 0.32 12.06
CA VAL A 219 4.74 1.14 11.24
C VAL A 219 5.61 0.26 10.34
N GLY A 220 6.18 -0.80 10.91
CA GLY A 220 6.94 -1.78 10.13
C GLY A 220 6.08 -2.46 9.04
N GLN A 221 4.81 -2.71 9.32
CA GLN A 221 3.89 -3.27 8.33
C GLN A 221 3.59 -2.27 7.21
N ILE A 222 3.43 -0.98 7.51
CA ILE A 222 3.26 0.08 6.50
C ILE A 222 4.45 0.08 5.54
N PHE A 223 5.69 0.08 6.05
CA PHE A 223 6.88 0.04 5.21
C PHE A 223 6.98 -1.24 4.38
N ARG A 224 6.60 -2.42 4.92
CA ARG A 224 6.57 -3.68 4.14
C ARG A 224 5.56 -3.64 3.01
N THR A 225 4.37 -3.08 3.27
CA THR A 225 3.33 -2.93 2.24
C THR A 225 3.78 -1.94 1.16
N ALA A 226 4.42 -0.83 1.55
CA ALA A 226 4.98 0.15 0.63
C ALA A 226 6.16 -0.39 -0.19
N ALA A 227 6.96 -1.32 0.36
CA ALA A 227 8.10 -1.93 -0.32
C ALA A 227 7.69 -2.97 -1.38
N ALA A 228 6.58 -3.68 -1.19
CA ALA A 228 6.19 -4.79 -2.07
C ALA A 228 6.07 -4.40 -3.57
N PRO A 229 5.43 -3.30 -3.97
CA PRO A 229 5.32 -2.89 -5.37
C PRO A 229 6.66 -2.46 -5.99
N LEU A 230 7.69 -2.18 -5.19
CA LEU A 230 9.00 -1.77 -5.68
C LEU A 230 9.75 -2.88 -6.44
N ALA A 231 9.29 -4.12 -6.35
CA ALA A 231 9.76 -5.20 -7.21
C ALA A 231 9.68 -4.86 -8.72
N ARG A 232 8.69 -4.03 -9.10
CA ARG A 232 8.43 -3.59 -10.49
C ARG A 232 8.92 -2.17 -10.78
N ASP A 233 9.43 -1.46 -9.76
CA ASP A 233 9.97 -0.13 -9.91
C ASP A 233 11.27 -0.14 -10.71
N LYS A 234 11.46 0.85 -11.61
CA LYS A 234 12.66 0.97 -12.47
C LYS A 234 13.77 1.80 -11.82
N GLY A 235 13.48 2.50 -10.71
CA GLY A 235 14.43 3.34 -9.99
C GLY A 235 15.38 2.56 -9.09
N GLU A 236 16.23 3.28 -8.37
CA GLU A 236 17.28 2.72 -7.50
C GLU A 236 16.72 1.83 -6.38
N MET A 237 15.54 2.17 -5.84
CA MET A 237 14.89 1.35 -4.81
C MET A 237 14.41 0.02 -5.38
N GLY A 238 13.90 0.02 -6.62
CA GLY A 238 13.55 -1.22 -7.33
C GLY A 238 14.77 -2.07 -7.67
N ASN A 239 15.87 -1.43 -8.09
CA ASN A 239 17.17 -2.10 -8.31
C ASN A 239 17.66 -2.78 -7.02
N TYR A 240 17.55 -2.08 -5.89
CA TYR A 240 17.89 -2.63 -4.58
C TYR A 240 17.00 -3.83 -4.24
N TYR A 241 15.69 -3.74 -4.42
CA TYR A 241 14.74 -4.84 -4.17
C TYR A 241 15.11 -6.08 -5.01
N ARG A 242 15.29 -5.93 -6.33
CA ARG A 242 15.62 -7.04 -7.23
C ARG A 242 16.95 -7.71 -6.88
N ARG A 243 17.97 -6.92 -6.52
CA ARG A 243 19.26 -7.45 -6.04
C ARG A 243 19.10 -8.27 -4.76
N MET A 244 18.33 -7.78 -3.80
CA MET A 244 18.04 -8.53 -2.56
C MET A 244 17.22 -9.79 -2.83
N LYS A 245 16.25 -9.72 -3.78
CA LYS A 245 15.45 -10.87 -4.19
C LYS A 245 16.31 -11.97 -4.80
N ALA A 246 17.26 -11.63 -5.66
CA ALA A 246 18.19 -12.58 -6.26
C ALA A 246 19.10 -13.26 -5.22
N LYS A 247 19.45 -12.54 -4.12
CA LYS A 247 20.32 -13.07 -3.06
C LYS A 247 19.58 -13.95 -2.05
N SER A 248 18.36 -13.58 -1.65
CA SER A 248 17.73 -14.10 -0.42
C SER A 248 16.23 -14.42 -0.57
N GLY A 249 15.68 -14.27 -1.78
CA GLY A 249 14.26 -14.49 -2.03
C GLY A 249 13.36 -13.28 -1.79
N ALA A 250 12.09 -13.39 -2.19
CA ALA A 250 11.17 -12.26 -2.22
C ALA A 250 10.78 -11.74 -0.84
N LEU A 251 10.58 -12.63 0.14
CA LEU A 251 10.20 -12.24 1.50
C LEU A 251 11.30 -11.42 2.18
N GLN A 252 12.55 -11.88 2.08
CA GLN A 252 13.70 -11.19 2.63
C GLN A 252 13.97 -9.86 1.90
N ALA A 253 13.80 -9.83 0.57
CA ALA A 253 13.93 -8.61 -0.21
C ALA A 253 12.91 -7.55 0.22
N ASN A 254 11.65 -7.95 0.45
CA ASN A 254 10.61 -7.03 0.92
C ASN A 254 10.98 -6.42 2.28
N VAL A 255 11.41 -7.24 3.23
CA VAL A 255 11.81 -6.76 4.57
C VAL A 255 13.05 -5.87 4.49
N ALA A 256 14.06 -6.26 3.72
CA ALA A 256 15.29 -5.47 3.56
C ALA A 256 15.01 -4.12 2.91
N THR A 257 14.13 -4.07 1.92
CA THR A 257 13.71 -2.82 1.27
C THR A 257 12.90 -1.95 2.24
N ALA A 258 11.96 -2.53 2.99
CA ALA A 258 11.20 -1.84 4.03
C ALA A 258 12.12 -1.26 5.11
N HIS A 259 13.13 -2.01 5.54
CA HIS A 259 14.15 -1.56 6.48
C HIS A 259 14.92 -0.35 5.94
N LYS A 260 15.35 -0.41 4.67
CA LYS A 260 16.04 0.72 4.03
C LYS A 260 15.12 1.94 3.91
N MET A 261 13.86 1.76 3.51
CA MET A 261 12.87 2.84 3.45
C MET A 261 12.66 3.51 4.82
N ALA A 262 12.53 2.73 5.88
CA ALA A 262 12.37 3.26 7.23
C ALA A 262 13.57 4.10 7.69
N LYS A 263 14.79 3.66 7.37
CA LYS A 263 16.02 4.43 7.68
C LYS A 263 16.08 5.74 6.88
N ILE A 264 15.75 5.70 5.59
CA ILE A 264 15.70 6.89 4.74
C ILE A 264 14.64 7.86 5.26
N PHE A 265 13.43 7.38 5.54
CA PHE A 265 12.35 8.17 6.10
C PHE A 265 12.78 8.90 7.40
N TYR A 266 13.37 8.17 8.34
CA TYR A 266 13.89 8.75 9.58
C TYR A 266 14.96 9.81 9.30
N THR A 267 15.93 9.52 8.44
CA THR A 267 17.04 10.43 8.12
C THR A 267 16.55 11.72 7.44
N MET A 268 15.60 11.60 6.51
CA MET A 268 14.98 12.76 5.86
C MET A 268 14.29 13.66 6.89
N VAL A 269 13.46 13.09 7.76
CA VAL A 269 12.70 13.86 8.75
C VAL A 269 13.62 14.47 9.81
N LYS A 270 14.62 13.73 10.29
CA LYS A 270 15.58 14.21 11.30
C LYS A 270 16.46 15.36 10.79
N ASN A 271 17.00 15.21 9.60
CA ASN A 271 17.98 16.13 9.05
C ASN A 271 17.36 17.20 8.13
N LYS A 272 16.03 17.15 7.91
CA LYS A 272 15.32 18.06 7.00
C LYS A 272 15.91 18.06 5.59
N VAL A 273 16.25 16.89 5.06
CA VAL A 273 16.86 16.74 3.73
C VAL A 273 15.92 16.02 2.77
N ALA A 274 15.98 16.38 1.49
CA ALA A 274 15.24 15.71 0.42
C ALA A 274 15.73 14.26 0.20
N TYR A 275 14.89 13.47 -0.45
CA TYR A 275 15.26 12.10 -0.84
C TYR A 275 16.37 12.12 -1.90
N ASP A 276 17.42 11.35 -1.66
CA ASP A 276 18.54 11.21 -2.57
C ASP A 276 18.63 9.76 -3.07
N ALA A 277 18.21 9.54 -4.32
CA ALA A 277 18.21 8.22 -4.95
C ALA A 277 19.64 7.65 -5.08
N SER A 278 20.67 8.49 -5.23
CA SER A 278 22.07 8.04 -5.37
C SER A 278 22.57 7.30 -4.15
N LYS A 279 22.06 7.62 -2.95
CA LYS A 279 22.41 6.98 -1.67
C LYS A 279 21.70 5.65 -1.44
N VAL A 280 20.78 5.26 -2.32
CA VAL A 280 20.05 3.98 -2.22
C VAL A 280 20.86 2.84 -2.80
N GLY A 281 21.50 3.06 -3.95
CA GLY A 281 22.31 2.08 -4.65
C GLY A 281 23.69 1.86 -4.00
N LEU A 282 24.44 0.96 -4.58
CA LEU A 282 25.89 1.00 -4.49
C LEU A 282 26.37 2.04 -5.49
N ASN A 283 27.32 2.86 -5.09
CA ASN A 283 27.92 3.82 -6.00
C ASN A 283 28.62 3.05 -7.15
N GLU A 284 28.66 3.62 -8.35
CA GLU A 284 29.26 2.96 -9.53
C GLU A 284 30.69 2.48 -9.27
N ARG A 285 31.44 3.22 -8.47
CA ARG A 285 32.80 2.87 -8.07
C ARG A 285 32.83 1.58 -7.24
N GLU A 286 31.96 1.48 -6.23
CA GLU A 286 31.82 0.23 -5.43
C GLU A 286 31.32 -0.95 -6.26
N LEU A 287 30.45 -0.72 -7.25
CA LEU A 287 29.99 -1.78 -8.16
C LEU A 287 31.13 -2.27 -9.05
N THR A 288 31.98 -1.37 -9.53
CA THR A 288 33.14 -1.68 -10.36
C THR A 288 34.19 -2.43 -9.55
N GLU A 289 34.52 -1.96 -8.36
CA GLU A 289 35.46 -2.63 -7.44
C GLU A 289 35.01 -4.05 -7.10
N ARG A 290 33.72 -4.26 -6.84
CA ARG A 290 33.16 -5.60 -6.59
C ARG A 290 33.19 -6.51 -7.81
N LYS A 291 32.99 -5.96 -9.03
CA LYS A 291 33.15 -6.72 -10.27
C LYS A 291 34.59 -7.14 -10.48
N ILE A 292 35.53 -6.22 -10.27
CA ILE A 292 36.97 -6.50 -10.36
C ILE A 292 37.37 -7.61 -9.39
N ALA A 293 37.03 -7.47 -8.10
CA ALA A 293 37.34 -8.48 -7.08
C ALA A 293 36.72 -9.86 -7.37
N LYS A 294 35.53 -9.89 -8.02
CA LYS A 294 34.88 -11.14 -8.45
C LYS A 294 35.66 -11.80 -9.60
N LEU A 295 36.11 -11.01 -10.58
CA LEU A 295 36.88 -11.49 -11.72
C LEU A 295 38.28 -11.99 -11.29
N GLU A 296 38.94 -11.29 -10.39
CA GLU A 296 40.21 -11.68 -9.82
C GLU A 296 40.10 -13.02 -9.07
N ARG A 297 39.04 -13.21 -8.25
CA ARG A 297 38.83 -14.51 -7.58
C ARG A 297 38.56 -15.65 -8.57
N ALA A 298 37.82 -15.38 -9.66
CA ALA A 298 37.57 -16.36 -10.69
C ALA A 298 38.88 -16.73 -11.44
N LEU A 299 39.69 -15.74 -11.75
CA LEU A 299 41.01 -15.92 -12.40
C LEU A 299 41.97 -16.72 -11.53
N THR A 300 42.00 -16.42 -10.23
CA THR A 300 42.82 -17.15 -9.25
C THR A 300 42.40 -18.63 -9.14
N ARG A 301 41.09 -18.89 -9.16
CA ARG A 301 40.54 -20.27 -9.16
C ARG A 301 40.92 -21.03 -10.42
N LEU A 302 40.89 -20.41 -11.58
CA LEU A 302 41.27 -21.04 -12.86
C LEU A 302 42.78 -21.32 -12.91
N LYS A 303 43.61 -20.37 -12.42
CA LYS A 303 45.05 -20.56 -12.32
C LYS A 303 45.49 -21.66 -11.33
N ASN A 304 44.70 -21.90 -10.29
CA ASN A 304 44.98 -22.96 -9.30
C ASN A 304 44.39 -24.32 -9.71
N ALA A 305 43.61 -24.38 -10.79
CA ALA A 305 43.01 -25.60 -11.33
C ALA A 305 43.74 -26.11 -12.59
N SER A 306 44.67 -25.32 -13.11
CA SER A 306 45.63 -25.69 -14.16
C SER A 306 47.00 -26.03 -13.55
#